data_c85b245168c0eac4eab3d11a03644b94
#
_entry.id   c85b245168c0eac4eab3d11a03644b94
#
_cell.length_a   1.000
_cell.length_b   1.000
_cell.length_c   1.000
_cell.angle_alpha   90.00
_cell.angle_beta   90.00
_cell.angle_gamma   90.00
#
_symmetry.space_group_name_H-M   'P 1'
#
loop_
_entity.id
_entity.type
_entity.pdbx_description
1 polymer ?
#
loop_
_entity_poly.entity_id
_entity_poly.type
_entity_poly.pdbx_seq_one_letter_code
_entity_poly.pdbx_strand_id
1 'polypeptide(L)'
;NKKKFFVSQDCHPSTIAVVRERAHLLGDEVVVGDVRTADFSSKEYSGVLVQYPNTYGELFDYKSVSDAIHAAGGLFITDADLLALTVVKTPGEINADVCVGSCQRFGLPMGFGGPAAGYMAVQNKHLRKMPGRIIGVTIDNHGNKCLRLALQAREQHIKRQRATSNVCTAQVLTANMACMYAMYHGPEGLKKIATRVHKMANAFELSLKENGFNVKKADYFDTITVDVPNADEFLEKAHHKGILLRRVSDKAVCASFDETTSADDLVKLLACFNIKADAKDLDARSSGEMPASFKREGAILPQPVFNSYHSEHLMTRYLHKLETKDLSLNYSMITLGSCTMKLNAAAAMYPITWPEFTSIHPYAPADDTKGYMKVIDDMDKMLSTITGFDKMSFQPLSGAHGEFSGLLTIRKYLDSIGQEKRKICLIPRSAHGTNPASAAMNGMTVVEVNNLANGAIDLDDLSKKIDQYK
;
A
#
# COMPACT_ATOMS: atom_id res chain seq x y z
N ASN A 1 -26.52 -2.61 10.79
CA ASN A 1 -25.10 -2.21 10.84
C ASN A 1 -24.31 -3.36 11.45
N LYS A 2 -23.59 -4.10 10.62
CA LYS A 2 -22.73 -5.20 11.06
C LYS A 2 -21.44 -4.62 11.63
N LYS A 3 -21.02 -5.09 12.80
CA LYS A 3 -19.87 -4.58 13.55
C LYS A 3 -18.65 -5.51 13.55
N LYS A 4 -18.75 -6.68 12.90
CA LYS A 4 -17.67 -7.64 12.77
C LYS A 4 -17.08 -7.59 11.35
N PHE A 5 -15.76 -7.68 11.27
CA PHE A 5 -15.01 -7.79 10.01
C PHE A 5 -14.04 -8.96 10.10
N PHE A 6 -14.04 -9.83 9.08
CA PHE A 6 -13.17 -11.00 9.05
C PHE A 6 -11.91 -10.71 8.24
N VAL A 7 -10.75 -11.08 8.75
CA VAL A 7 -9.47 -10.98 8.05
C VAL A 7 -8.83 -12.36 8.00
N SER A 8 -8.46 -12.81 6.81
CA SER A 8 -7.71 -14.06 6.68
C SER A 8 -6.40 -14.00 7.47
N GLN A 9 -6.11 -15.04 8.23
CA GLN A 9 -4.82 -15.20 8.93
C GLN A 9 -3.63 -15.24 7.96
N ASP A 10 -3.89 -15.54 6.69
CA ASP A 10 -2.91 -15.61 5.61
C ASP A 10 -2.67 -14.23 4.93
N CYS A 11 -3.25 -13.14 5.45
CA CYS A 11 -2.85 -11.78 5.10
C CYS A 11 -1.48 -11.43 5.69
N HIS A 12 -0.81 -10.42 5.12
CA HIS A 12 0.42 -9.92 5.73
C HIS A 12 0.18 -9.46 7.18
N PRO A 13 1.10 -9.76 8.12
CA PRO A 13 0.95 -9.33 9.51
C PRO A 13 0.73 -7.82 9.67
N SER A 14 1.37 -7.01 8.84
CA SER A 14 1.18 -5.56 8.82
C SER A 14 -0.23 -5.16 8.39
N THR A 15 -0.81 -5.82 7.38
CA THR A 15 -2.20 -5.61 6.94
C THR A 15 -3.17 -5.93 8.08
N ILE A 16 -2.98 -7.06 8.76
CA ILE A 16 -3.80 -7.45 9.92
C ILE A 16 -3.72 -6.41 11.04
N ALA A 17 -2.51 -5.92 11.35
CA ALA A 17 -2.29 -4.93 12.39
C ALA A 17 -2.99 -3.60 12.07
N VAL A 18 -2.87 -3.11 10.84
CA VAL A 18 -3.51 -1.87 10.39
C VAL A 18 -5.04 -1.99 10.43
N VAL A 19 -5.60 -3.10 9.98
CA VAL A 19 -7.06 -3.31 9.99
C VAL A 19 -7.59 -3.37 11.43
N ARG A 20 -6.90 -4.06 12.34
CA ARG A 20 -7.27 -4.10 13.76
C ARG A 20 -7.28 -2.72 14.40
N GLU A 21 -6.22 -1.95 14.17
CA GLU A 21 -6.12 -0.60 14.74
C GLU A 21 -7.23 0.33 14.22
N ARG A 22 -7.50 0.29 12.93
CA ARG A 22 -8.58 1.10 12.33
C ARG A 22 -9.96 0.71 12.83
N ALA A 23 -10.23 -0.58 12.98
CA ALA A 23 -11.49 -1.09 13.48
C ALA A 23 -11.70 -0.73 14.97
N HIS A 24 -10.65 -0.85 15.79
CA HIS A 24 -10.69 -0.49 17.21
C HIS A 24 -11.16 0.96 17.44
N LEU A 25 -10.64 1.90 16.66
CA LEU A 25 -11.03 3.31 16.74
C LEU A 25 -12.53 3.55 16.49
N LEU A 26 -13.16 2.72 15.66
CA LEU A 26 -14.58 2.80 15.31
C LEU A 26 -15.47 1.92 16.21
N GLY A 27 -14.88 1.14 17.11
CA GLY A 27 -15.59 0.19 17.94
C GLY A 27 -16.11 -1.01 17.15
N ASP A 28 -15.41 -1.39 16.08
CA ASP A 28 -15.69 -2.57 15.27
C ASP A 28 -14.78 -3.73 15.69
N GLU A 29 -15.30 -4.97 15.65
CA GLU A 29 -14.58 -6.19 16.00
C GLU A 29 -13.87 -6.76 14.75
N VAL A 30 -12.59 -7.13 14.88
CA VAL A 30 -11.84 -7.84 13.84
C VAL A 30 -11.58 -9.26 14.28
N VAL A 31 -12.14 -10.21 13.52
CA VAL A 31 -11.90 -11.64 13.68
C VAL A 31 -10.82 -12.07 12.69
N VAL A 32 -9.74 -12.66 13.18
CA VAL A 32 -8.66 -13.21 12.33
C VAL A 32 -8.68 -14.72 12.42
N GLY A 33 -8.74 -15.39 11.28
CA GLY A 33 -8.84 -16.86 11.23
C GLY A 33 -8.61 -17.44 9.83
N ASP A 34 -8.71 -18.76 9.75
CA ASP A 34 -8.64 -19.44 8.46
C ASP A 34 -9.93 -19.21 7.67
N VAL A 35 -9.82 -18.45 6.60
CA VAL A 35 -10.97 -18.10 5.75
C VAL A 35 -11.58 -19.32 5.03
N ARG A 36 -10.79 -20.39 4.85
CA ARG A 36 -11.22 -21.63 4.18
C ARG A 36 -12.22 -22.45 5.01
N THR A 37 -12.18 -22.28 6.33
CA THR A 37 -13.05 -22.97 7.29
C THR A 37 -14.02 -22.03 8.01
N ALA A 38 -13.97 -20.73 7.71
CA ALA A 38 -14.80 -19.74 8.36
C ALA A 38 -16.29 -19.90 7.97
N ASP A 39 -17.16 -19.81 8.95
CA ASP A 39 -18.61 -19.80 8.77
C ASP A 39 -19.16 -18.37 8.79
N PHE A 40 -19.78 -17.96 7.70
CA PHE A 40 -20.42 -16.65 7.54
C PHE A 40 -21.95 -16.71 7.68
N SER A 41 -22.54 -17.87 7.99
CA SER A 41 -24.00 -18.08 8.04
C SER A 41 -24.69 -17.23 9.11
N SER A 42 -23.97 -16.84 10.18
CA SER A 42 -24.48 -15.94 11.23
C SER A 42 -24.83 -14.53 10.72
N LYS A 43 -24.39 -14.15 9.53
CA LYS A 43 -24.60 -12.83 8.90
C LYS A 43 -24.10 -11.63 9.73
N GLU A 44 -23.22 -11.84 10.70
CA GLU A 44 -22.68 -10.79 11.56
C GLU A 44 -21.55 -9.99 10.91
N TYR A 45 -20.86 -10.57 9.91
CA TYR A 45 -19.71 -9.95 9.25
C TYR A 45 -20.13 -8.93 8.20
N SER A 46 -19.53 -7.74 8.27
CA SER A 46 -19.66 -6.68 7.26
C SER A 46 -18.88 -6.99 5.98
N GLY A 47 -17.82 -7.78 6.09
CA GLY A 47 -17.00 -8.23 4.98
C GLY A 47 -15.87 -9.14 5.42
N VAL A 48 -15.15 -9.66 4.43
CA VAL A 48 -13.94 -10.46 4.59
C VAL A 48 -12.83 -9.90 3.74
N LEU A 49 -11.60 -9.86 4.29
CA LEU A 49 -10.38 -9.49 3.60
C LEU A 49 -9.48 -10.70 3.42
N VAL A 50 -9.02 -10.93 2.20
CA VAL A 50 -8.01 -11.94 1.86
C VAL A 50 -6.82 -11.30 1.14
N GLN A 51 -5.65 -11.94 1.23
CA GLN A 51 -4.43 -11.56 0.51
C GLN A 51 -4.28 -12.44 -0.74
N TYR A 52 -3.88 -11.86 -1.89
CA TYR A 52 -3.79 -12.58 -3.16
C TYR A 52 -2.59 -12.13 -4.02
N PRO A 53 -1.52 -12.94 -4.16
CA PRO A 53 -1.21 -14.16 -3.39
C PRO A 53 -1.15 -13.92 -1.88
N ASN A 54 -1.30 -14.96 -1.07
CA ASN A 54 -1.27 -14.82 0.37
C ASN A 54 0.17 -14.54 0.90
N THR A 55 0.31 -14.33 2.21
CA THR A 55 1.59 -13.97 2.82
C THR A 55 2.68 -15.03 2.67
N TYR A 56 2.33 -16.25 2.29
CA TYR A 56 3.25 -17.36 2.05
C TYR A 56 3.51 -17.60 0.55
N GLY A 57 2.95 -16.74 -0.31
CA GLY A 57 3.06 -16.81 -1.75
C GLY A 57 2.00 -17.66 -2.45
N GLU A 58 1.07 -18.28 -1.68
CA GLU A 58 0.10 -19.20 -2.24
C GLU A 58 -1.03 -18.49 -2.99
N LEU A 59 -1.41 -19.07 -4.10
CA LEU A 59 -2.62 -18.76 -4.84
C LEU A 59 -3.73 -19.70 -4.38
N PHE A 60 -4.83 -19.16 -3.89
CA PHE A 60 -6.00 -19.91 -3.47
C PHE A 60 -7.23 -19.43 -4.24
N ASP A 61 -8.11 -20.36 -4.62
CA ASP A 61 -9.39 -20.02 -5.24
C ASP A 61 -10.39 -19.60 -4.17
N TYR A 62 -10.58 -18.30 -4.03
CA TYR A 62 -11.49 -17.71 -3.06
C TYR A 62 -12.94 -17.61 -3.54
N LYS A 63 -13.31 -18.25 -4.67
CA LYS A 63 -14.67 -18.12 -5.22
C LYS A 63 -15.76 -18.59 -4.22
N SER A 64 -15.53 -19.69 -3.53
CA SER A 64 -16.45 -20.20 -2.50
C SER A 64 -16.59 -19.27 -1.30
N VAL A 65 -15.49 -18.63 -0.89
CA VAL A 65 -15.47 -17.63 0.20
C VAL A 65 -16.26 -16.39 -0.22
N SER A 66 -16.04 -15.92 -1.46
CA SER A 66 -16.78 -14.80 -2.02
C SER A 66 -18.29 -15.07 -2.06
N ASP A 67 -18.69 -16.24 -2.52
CA ASP A 67 -20.10 -16.62 -2.58
C ASP A 67 -20.73 -16.70 -1.18
N ALA A 68 -20.02 -17.27 -0.21
CA ALA A 68 -20.50 -17.41 1.17
C ALA A 68 -20.71 -16.05 1.86
N ILE A 69 -19.74 -15.14 1.76
CA ILE A 69 -19.87 -13.81 2.38
C ILE A 69 -20.94 -12.97 1.69
N HIS A 70 -21.12 -13.09 0.36
CA HIS A 70 -22.19 -12.41 -0.36
C HIS A 70 -23.57 -12.94 0.05
N ALA A 71 -23.73 -14.26 0.18
CA ALA A 71 -24.96 -14.86 0.69
C ALA A 71 -25.31 -14.38 2.11
N ALA A 72 -24.29 -14.10 2.91
CA ALA A 72 -24.43 -13.48 4.22
C ALA A 72 -24.69 -11.95 4.17
N GLY A 73 -24.65 -11.32 2.99
CA GLY A 73 -24.82 -9.88 2.81
C GLY A 73 -23.63 -9.04 3.32
N GLY A 74 -22.41 -9.60 3.27
CA GLY A 74 -21.14 -8.92 3.49
C GLY A 74 -20.42 -8.62 2.17
N LEU A 75 -19.24 -8.00 2.25
CA LEU A 75 -18.40 -7.66 1.11
C LEU A 75 -17.19 -8.58 1.04
N PHE A 76 -16.79 -8.97 -0.17
CA PHE A 76 -15.54 -9.68 -0.43
C PHE A 76 -14.46 -8.71 -0.90
N ILE A 77 -13.36 -8.63 -0.16
CA ILE A 77 -12.28 -7.67 -0.37
C ILE A 77 -10.96 -8.44 -0.55
N THR A 78 -10.19 -8.04 -1.53
CA THR A 78 -8.86 -8.60 -1.78
C THR A 78 -7.77 -7.53 -1.59
N ASP A 79 -6.67 -7.88 -0.93
CA ASP A 79 -5.40 -7.17 -0.99
C ASP A 79 -4.50 -7.93 -1.97
N ALA A 80 -4.20 -7.36 -3.14
CA ALA A 80 -3.61 -8.10 -4.24
C ALA A 80 -2.32 -7.47 -4.77
N ASP A 81 -1.37 -8.33 -5.17
CA ASP A 81 -0.13 -7.93 -5.84
C ASP A 81 -0.42 -7.51 -7.29
N LEU A 82 -0.17 -6.23 -7.59
CA LEU A 82 -0.46 -5.65 -8.89
C LEU A 82 0.34 -6.29 -10.05
N LEU A 83 1.58 -6.74 -9.81
CA LEU A 83 2.37 -7.43 -10.82
C LEU A 83 1.83 -8.84 -11.09
N ALA A 84 1.49 -9.58 -10.04
CA ALA A 84 0.86 -10.89 -10.16
C ALA A 84 -0.41 -10.81 -11.02
N LEU A 85 -1.24 -9.78 -10.82
CA LEU A 85 -2.48 -9.59 -11.58
C LEU A 85 -2.29 -9.41 -13.10
N THR A 86 -1.07 -9.26 -13.58
CA THR A 86 -0.80 -9.24 -15.03
C THR A 86 -0.83 -10.64 -15.64
N VAL A 87 -0.65 -11.69 -14.86
CA VAL A 87 -0.57 -13.10 -15.30
C VAL A 87 -1.51 -14.05 -14.55
N VAL A 88 -2.05 -13.66 -13.38
CA VAL A 88 -3.04 -14.45 -12.63
C VAL A 88 -4.44 -13.87 -12.74
N LYS A 89 -5.46 -14.72 -12.58
CA LYS A 89 -6.87 -14.34 -12.56
C LYS A 89 -7.09 -13.15 -11.63
N THR A 90 -7.94 -12.24 -12.06
CA THR A 90 -8.18 -10.99 -11.32
C THR A 90 -9.18 -11.18 -10.19
N PRO A 91 -9.11 -10.33 -9.15
CA PRO A 91 -10.15 -10.26 -8.12
C PRO A 91 -11.57 -10.08 -8.68
N GLY A 92 -11.72 -9.39 -9.81
CA GLY A 92 -13.01 -9.25 -10.48
C GLY A 92 -13.59 -10.58 -10.99
N GLU A 93 -12.73 -11.49 -11.48
CA GLU A 93 -13.16 -12.82 -11.95
C GLU A 93 -13.60 -13.74 -10.80
N ILE A 94 -13.11 -13.52 -9.58
CA ILE A 94 -13.58 -14.18 -8.37
C ILE A 94 -14.64 -13.38 -7.61
N ASN A 95 -15.24 -12.38 -8.26
CA ASN A 95 -16.34 -11.55 -7.79
C ASN A 95 -16.02 -10.69 -6.55
N ALA A 96 -14.78 -10.17 -6.42
CA ALA A 96 -14.46 -9.23 -5.36
C ALA A 96 -15.22 -7.91 -5.54
N ASP A 97 -15.75 -7.37 -4.43
CA ASP A 97 -16.39 -6.06 -4.40
C ASP A 97 -15.36 -4.92 -4.43
N VAL A 98 -14.25 -5.14 -3.75
CA VAL A 98 -13.14 -4.19 -3.61
C VAL A 98 -11.82 -4.93 -3.74
N CYS A 99 -10.90 -4.34 -4.48
CA CYS A 99 -9.51 -4.77 -4.53
C CYS A 99 -8.63 -3.59 -4.13
N VAL A 100 -7.69 -3.82 -3.21
CA VAL A 100 -6.67 -2.86 -2.79
C VAL A 100 -5.29 -3.49 -2.97
N GLY A 101 -4.24 -2.69 -2.90
CA GLY A 101 -2.88 -3.17 -2.92
C GLY A 101 -1.87 -2.06 -3.09
N SER A 102 -0.60 -2.44 -3.18
CA SER A 102 0.52 -1.54 -3.41
C SER A 102 0.86 -1.43 -4.89
N CYS A 103 1.23 -0.22 -5.32
CA CYS A 103 1.83 0.00 -6.64
C CYS A 103 3.35 -0.18 -6.65
N GLN A 104 3.97 -0.60 -5.55
CA GLN A 104 5.42 -0.68 -5.41
C GLN A 104 6.06 -1.55 -6.52
N ARG A 105 5.42 -2.65 -6.91
CA ARG A 105 5.88 -3.56 -7.98
C ARG A 105 5.85 -2.95 -9.39
N PHE A 106 5.33 -1.72 -9.54
CA PHE A 106 5.34 -0.96 -10.79
C PHE A 106 6.42 0.12 -10.77
N GLY A 107 7.69 -0.31 -10.60
CA GLY A 107 8.87 0.53 -10.73
C GLY A 107 9.16 1.46 -9.56
N LEU A 108 8.53 1.25 -8.40
CA LEU A 108 8.83 2.03 -7.20
C LEU A 108 9.86 1.30 -6.35
N PRO A 109 10.89 2.00 -5.84
CA PRO A 109 11.89 1.37 -4.97
C PRO A 109 11.31 1.01 -3.61
N MET A 110 11.96 0.08 -2.90
CA MET A 110 11.61 -0.27 -1.51
C MET A 110 11.85 0.90 -0.55
N GLY A 111 12.95 1.63 -0.72
CA GLY A 111 13.27 2.89 -0.03
C GLY A 111 13.09 2.84 1.49
N PHE A 112 13.44 1.74 2.15
CA PHE A 112 13.23 1.50 3.58
C PHE A 112 11.76 1.68 4.03
N GLY A 113 10.81 1.43 3.12
CA GLY A 113 9.38 1.49 3.41
C GLY A 113 8.59 2.63 2.75
N GLY A 114 9.23 3.44 1.95
CA GLY A 114 8.49 4.48 1.22
C GLY A 114 9.34 5.62 0.68
N PRO A 115 8.71 6.57 -0.03
CA PRO A 115 7.27 6.71 -0.25
C PRO A 115 6.70 5.65 -1.20
N ALA A 116 5.43 5.30 -1.03
CA ALA A 116 4.72 4.32 -1.84
C ALA A 116 3.35 4.84 -2.26
N ALA A 117 2.80 4.29 -3.34
CA ALA A 117 1.41 4.51 -3.75
C ALA A 117 0.61 3.22 -3.57
N GLY A 118 -0.63 3.36 -3.14
CA GLY A 118 -1.61 2.29 -3.14
C GLY A 118 -2.59 2.43 -4.30
N TYR A 119 -3.28 1.37 -4.62
CA TYR A 119 -4.38 1.38 -5.56
C TYR A 119 -5.66 0.85 -4.91
N MET A 120 -6.79 1.26 -5.44
CA MET A 120 -8.11 0.74 -5.07
C MET A 120 -8.96 0.59 -6.33
N ALA A 121 -9.57 -0.58 -6.49
CA ALA A 121 -10.57 -0.85 -7.50
C ALA A 121 -11.86 -1.33 -6.81
N VAL A 122 -13.01 -0.93 -7.34
CA VAL A 122 -14.32 -1.31 -6.79
C VAL A 122 -15.29 -1.68 -7.92
N GLN A 123 -16.26 -2.54 -7.63
CA GLN A 123 -17.37 -2.74 -8.55
C GLN A 123 -18.21 -1.45 -8.67
N ASN A 124 -18.82 -1.23 -9.83
CA ASN A 124 -19.60 -0.01 -10.12
C ASN A 124 -20.69 0.29 -9.09
N LYS A 125 -21.31 -0.72 -8.48
CA LYS A 125 -22.31 -0.54 -7.41
C LYS A 125 -21.75 0.19 -6.16
N HIS A 126 -20.42 0.16 -5.97
CA HIS A 126 -19.73 0.80 -4.84
C HIS A 126 -19.07 2.14 -5.19
N LEU A 127 -19.10 2.56 -6.44
CA LEU A 127 -18.43 3.76 -6.95
C LEU A 127 -18.69 5.01 -6.09
N ARG A 128 -19.94 5.21 -5.66
CA ARG A 128 -20.32 6.38 -4.84
C ARG A 128 -19.85 6.31 -3.39
N LYS A 129 -19.35 5.16 -2.93
CA LYS A 129 -18.80 4.95 -1.59
C LYS A 129 -17.27 4.93 -1.57
N MET A 130 -16.66 4.88 -2.73
CA MET A 130 -15.21 4.89 -2.88
C MET A 130 -14.61 6.18 -2.29
N PRO A 131 -13.56 6.12 -1.47
CA PRO A 131 -12.86 7.30 -0.99
C PRO A 131 -12.09 7.98 -2.14
N GLY A 132 -11.68 9.24 -1.91
CA GLY A 132 -10.89 9.99 -2.86
C GLY A 132 -11.73 10.67 -3.95
N ARG A 133 -11.04 11.16 -4.97
CA ARG A 133 -11.60 11.89 -6.11
C ARG A 133 -11.51 11.06 -7.36
N ILE A 134 -12.51 11.19 -8.23
CA ILE A 134 -12.49 10.58 -9.56
C ILE A 134 -12.56 11.68 -10.61
N ILE A 135 -11.63 11.66 -11.53
CA ILE A 135 -11.59 12.57 -12.69
C ILE A 135 -12.39 11.95 -13.82
N GLY A 136 -13.31 12.75 -14.35
CA GLY A 136 -14.12 12.38 -15.53
C GLY A 136 -13.77 13.21 -16.75
N VAL A 137 -14.11 12.70 -17.91
CA VAL A 137 -14.02 13.44 -19.17
C VAL A 137 -15.36 14.11 -19.44
N THR A 138 -15.33 15.38 -19.80
CA THR A 138 -16.50 16.19 -20.17
C THR A 138 -16.19 17.03 -21.41
N ILE A 139 -17.09 17.92 -21.75
CA ILE A 139 -16.96 18.87 -22.86
C ILE A 139 -17.00 20.27 -22.27
N ASP A 140 -16.10 21.16 -22.71
CA ASP A 140 -16.11 22.57 -22.38
C ASP A 140 -17.19 23.34 -23.16
N ASN A 141 -17.31 24.65 -22.92
CA ASN A 141 -18.28 25.50 -23.62
C ASN A 141 -17.97 25.73 -25.10
N HIS A 142 -16.80 25.29 -25.58
CA HIS A 142 -16.39 25.35 -26.99
C HIS A 142 -16.50 23.99 -27.69
N GLY A 143 -17.02 22.96 -27.01
CA GLY A 143 -17.14 21.59 -27.54
C GLY A 143 -15.88 20.75 -27.45
N ASN A 144 -14.82 21.22 -26.81
CA ASN A 144 -13.58 20.46 -26.65
C ASN A 144 -13.66 19.50 -25.47
N LYS A 145 -13.00 18.34 -25.58
CA LYS A 145 -12.84 17.42 -24.45
C LYS A 145 -11.99 18.04 -23.36
N CYS A 146 -12.49 18.04 -22.14
CA CYS A 146 -11.77 18.50 -20.96
C CYS A 146 -11.95 17.55 -19.78
N LEU A 147 -11.12 17.72 -18.75
CA LEU A 147 -11.17 16.93 -17.51
C LEU A 147 -11.89 17.72 -16.42
N ARG A 148 -12.62 17.02 -15.57
CA ARG A 148 -13.26 17.61 -14.39
C ARG A 148 -13.28 16.63 -13.23
N LEU A 149 -13.38 17.13 -12.00
CA LEU A 149 -13.68 16.31 -10.83
C LEU A 149 -15.14 15.82 -10.94
N ALA A 150 -15.31 14.52 -11.22
CA ALA A 150 -16.62 13.92 -11.42
C ALA A 150 -17.26 13.47 -10.09
N LEU A 151 -16.47 12.89 -9.17
CA LEU A 151 -16.90 12.41 -7.88
C LEU A 151 -15.96 12.93 -6.79
N GLN A 152 -16.36 13.97 -6.07
CA GLN A 152 -15.57 14.60 -5.01
C GLN A 152 -16.39 14.97 -3.77
N ALA A 153 -17.72 14.81 -3.81
CA ALA A 153 -18.62 15.29 -2.74
C ALA A 153 -18.33 14.64 -1.36
N ARG A 154 -17.57 13.55 -1.33
CA ARG A 154 -17.19 12.83 -0.09
C ARG A 154 -15.89 13.34 0.54
N GLU A 155 -15.20 14.24 -0.16
CA GLU A 155 -13.91 14.76 0.29
C GLU A 155 -14.04 15.66 1.52
N GLN A 156 -12.99 15.73 2.30
CA GLN A 156 -12.92 16.48 3.55
C GLN A 156 -13.17 17.98 3.38
N HIS A 157 -12.77 18.58 2.27
CA HIS A 157 -12.98 20.01 2.00
C HIS A 157 -14.47 20.35 1.77
N ILE A 158 -15.32 19.34 1.50
CA ILE A 158 -16.78 19.50 1.35
C ILE A 158 -17.52 18.96 2.58
N LYS A 159 -17.22 17.73 3.00
CA LYS A 159 -17.98 17.01 4.03
C LYS A 159 -17.36 17.09 5.42
N ARG A 160 -16.13 17.62 5.56
CA ARG A 160 -15.43 17.76 6.85
C ARG A 160 -15.46 16.45 7.64
N GLN A 161 -16.00 16.42 8.85
CA GLN A 161 -16.13 15.21 9.70
C GLN A 161 -17.03 14.11 9.12
N ARG A 162 -17.79 14.39 8.06
CA ARG A 162 -18.62 13.40 7.35
C ARG A 162 -17.93 12.86 6.09
N ALA A 163 -16.68 13.22 5.88
CA ALA A 163 -15.92 12.71 4.74
C ALA A 163 -15.70 11.21 4.87
N THR A 164 -15.70 10.50 3.75
CA THR A 164 -15.34 9.07 3.70
C THR A 164 -13.85 8.85 3.63
N SER A 165 -13.08 9.92 3.46
CA SER A 165 -11.62 9.90 3.34
C SER A 165 -11.08 11.20 3.93
N ASN A 166 -9.94 11.13 4.60
CA ASN A 166 -9.18 12.29 5.06
C ASN A 166 -7.93 12.54 4.20
N VAL A 167 -7.87 12.02 2.98
CA VAL A 167 -6.75 12.24 2.08
C VAL A 167 -6.76 13.70 1.62
N CYS A 168 -5.80 14.49 2.10
CA CYS A 168 -5.53 15.84 1.63
C CYS A 168 -4.44 15.79 0.55
N THR A 169 -3.28 15.30 0.91
CA THR A 169 -2.17 15.07 -0.01
C THR A 169 -2.12 13.60 -0.37
N ALA A 170 -2.39 13.27 -1.63
CA ALA A 170 -2.20 11.94 -2.18
C ALA A 170 -0.73 11.74 -2.60
N GLN A 171 -0.27 10.49 -2.67
CA GLN A 171 1.04 10.13 -3.19
C GLN A 171 1.04 10.17 -4.73
N VAL A 172 0.80 11.36 -5.29
CA VAL A 172 0.60 11.55 -6.72
C VAL A 172 1.86 11.28 -7.52
N LEU A 173 3.05 11.69 -7.02
CA LEU A 173 4.32 11.45 -7.72
C LEU A 173 4.57 9.95 -7.91
N THR A 174 4.49 9.17 -6.85
CA THR A 174 4.68 7.71 -6.91
C THR A 174 3.58 7.02 -7.72
N ALA A 175 2.34 7.49 -7.65
CA ALA A 175 1.26 7.00 -8.49
C ALA A 175 1.51 7.28 -9.98
N ASN A 176 2.03 8.48 -10.31
CA ASN A 176 2.42 8.81 -11.68
C ASN A 176 3.60 7.93 -12.15
N MET A 177 4.60 7.71 -11.30
CA MET A 177 5.73 6.81 -11.64
C MET A 177 5.22 5.41 -11.96
N ALA A 178 4.33 4.82 -11.15
CA ALA A 178 3.75 3.52 -11.41
C ALA A 178 2.93 3.49 -12.71
N CYS A 179 2.19 4.56 -13.00
CA CYS A 179 1.46 4.69 -14.25
C CYS A 179 2.40 4.79 -15.47
N MET A 180 3.47 5.59 -15.38
CA MET A 180 4.47 5.71 -16.44
C MET A 180 5.25 4.41 -16.67
N TYR A 181 5.53 3.66 -15.60
CA TYR A 181 6.10 2.31 -15.71
C TYR A 181 5.19 1.40 -16.54
N ALA A 182 3.89 1.39 -16.25
CA ALA A 182 2.92 0.61 -17.02
C ALA A 182 2.83 1.07 -18.48
N MET A 183 2.93 2.37 -18.76
CA MET A 183 2.94 2.90 -20.13
C MET A 183 4.22 2.55 -20.88
N TYR A 184 5.37 2.60 -20.21
CA TYR A 184 6.67 2.32 -20.80
C TYR A 184 6.81 0.86 -21.19
N HIS A 185 6.49 -0.05 -20.29
CA HIS A 185 6.56 -1.49 -20.54
C HIS A 185 5.40 -2.01 -21.38
N GLY A 186 4.24 -1.39 -21.28
CA GLY A 186 3.02 -1.85 -21.94
C GLY A 186 2.54 -3.22 -21.44
N PRO A 187 1.43 -3.72 -22.00
CA PRO A 187 0.85 -5.00 -21.59
C PRO A 187 1.83 -6.17 -21.74
N GLU A 188 2.54 -6.24 -22.86
CA GLU A 188 3.45 -7.34 -23.13
C GLU A 188 4.74 -7.28 -22.29
N GLY A 189 5.26 -6.06 -22.03
CA GLY A 189 6.40 -5.87 -21.14
C GLY A 189 6.09 -6.28 -19.69
N LEU A 190 4.93 -5.88 -19.18
CA LEU A 190 4.50 -6.25 -17.83
C LEU A 190 4.31 -7.76 -17.69
N LYS A 191 3.70 -8.43 -18.68
CA LYS A 191 3.58 -9.89 -18.69
C LYS A 191 4.96 -10.57 -18.72
N LYS A 192 5.90 -10.08 -19.53
CA LYS A 192 7.27 -10.59 -19.55
C LYS A 192 7.97 -10.47 -18.21
N ILE A 193 7.82 -9.33 -17.53
CA ILE A 193 8.39 -9.12 -16.19
C ILE A 193 7.79 -10.12 -15.21
N ALA A 194 6.47 -10.23 -15.13
CA ALA A 194 5.79 -11.15 -14.22
C ALA A 194 6.13 -12.62 -14.51
N THR A 195 6.15 -13.03 -15.79
CA THR A 195 6.53 -14.38 -16.21
C THR A 195 7.97 -14.69 -15.82
N ARG A 196 8.90 -13.73 -15.99
CA ARG A 196 10.29 -13.90 -15.58
C ARG A 196 10.42 -14.11 -14.07
N VAL A 197 9.70 -13.32 -13.27
CA VAL A 197 9.68 -13.45 -11.81
C VAL A 197 9.16 -14.83 -11.39
N HIS A 198 8.04 -15.26 -11.95
CA HIS A 198 7.48 -16.59 -11.71
C HIS A 198 8.44 -17.72 -12.13
N LYS A 199 9.09 -17.55 -13.29
CA LYS A 199 10.09 -18.51 -13.80
C LYS A 199 11.25 -18.73 -12.83
N MET A 200 11.74 -17.66 -12.18
CA MET A 200 12.79 -17.73 -11.18
C MET A 200 12.34 -18.46 -9.92
N ALA A 201 11.14 -18.17 -9.43
CA ALA A 201 10.54 -18.89 -8.30
C ALA A 201 10.38 -20.38 -8.62
N ASN A 202 9.94 -20.72 -9.82
CA ASN A 202 9.76 -22.10 -10.26
C ASN A 202 11.11 -22.83 -10.40
N ALA A 203 12.14 -22.17 -10.97
CA ALA A 203 13.49 -22.76 -11.05
C ALA A 203 14.08 -23.02 -9.65
N PHE A 204 13.81 -22.14 -8.69
CA PHE A 204 14.17 -22.33 -7.29
C PHE A 204 13.46 -23.55 -6.68
N GLU A 205 12.14 -23.62 -6.82
CA GLU A 205 11.34 -24.75 -6.31
C GLU A 205 11.82 -26.08 -6.88
N LEU A 206 12.01 -26.18 -8.21
CA LEU A 206 12.48 -27.39 -8.87
C LEU A 206 13.84 -27.82 -8.34
N SER A 207 14.79 -26.87 -8.20
CA SER A 207 16.12 -27.15 -7.67
C SER A 207 16.09 -27.65 -6.23
N LEU A 208 15.20 -27.11 -5.39
CA LEU A 208 15.02 -27.58 -4.02
C LEU A 208 14.45 -29.00 -3.98
N LYS A 209 13.41 -29.29 -4.75
CA LYS A 209 12.77 -30.62 -4.81
C LYS A 209 13.71 -31.70 -5.31
N GLU A 210 14.48 -31.44 -6.35
CA GLU A 210 15.49 -32.34 -6.89
C GLU A 210 16.58 -32.68 -5.86
N ASN A 211 16.85 -31.79 -4.91
CA ASN A 211 17.82 -31.98 -3.84
C ASN A 211 17.20 -32.42 -2.51
N GLY A 212 15.95 -32.89 -2.53
CA GLY A 212 15.28 -33.51 -1.39
C GLY A 212 14.73 -32.54 -0.32
N PHE A 213 14.66 -31.26 -0.61
CA PHE A 213 14.03 -30.29 0.29
C PHE A 213 12.50 -30.37 0.19
N ASN A 214 11.83 -30.24 1.34
CA ASN A 214 10.39 -30.17 1.40
C ASN A 214 9.93 -28.73 1.14
N VAL A 215 9.35 -28.52 -0.03
CA VAL A 215 8.74 -27.24 -0.42
C VAL A 215 7.24 -27.33 -0.16
N LYS A 216 6.64 -26.29 0.43
CA LYS A 216 5.21 -26.25 0.68
C LYS A 216 4.44 -26.43 -0.63
N LYS A 217 3.56 -27.44 -0.68
CA LYS A 217 2.81 -27.76 -1.89
C LYS A 217 1.64 -26.80 -2.05
N ALA A 218 1.76 -25.85 -2.96
CA ALA A 218 0.71 -24.90 -3.33
C ALA A 218 0.97 -24.35 -4.74
N ASP A 219 -0.06 -23.82 -5.40
CA ASP A 219 0.14 -22.93 -6.53
C ASP A 219 0.61 -21.58 -6.00
N TYR A 220 1.54 -20.92 -6.70
CA TYR A 220 2.16 -19.67 -6.24
C TYR A 220 2.47 -18.75 -7.42
N PHE A 221 2.82 -17.50 -7.10
CA PHE A 221 3.33 -16.55 -8.10
C PHE A 221 4.86 -16.41 -8.00
N ASP A 222 5.40 -15.83 -6.94
CA ASP A 222 6.79 -15.42 -6.82
C ASP A 222 7.46 -15.80 -5.49
N THR A 223 6.74 -16.44 -4.60
CA THR A 223 7.19 -16.67 -3.23
C THR A 223 7.11 -18.13 -2.88
N ILE A 224 8.23 -18.69 -2.37
CA ILE A 224 8.39 -20.12 -2.06
C ILE A 224 8.67 -20.26 -0.56
N THR A 225 7.90 -21.11 0.09
CA THR A 225 8.14 -21.53 1.47
C THR A 225 8.76 -22.93 1.49
N VAL A 226 9.88 -23.07 2.19
CA VAL A 226 10.65 -24.30 2.28
C VAL A 226 11.00 -24.63 3.72
N ASP A 227 10.93 -25.95 4.04
CA ASP A 227 11.33 -26.45 5.35
C ASP A 227 12.84 -26.51 5.50
N VAL A 228 13.33 -26.11 6.67
CA VAL A 228 14.73 -26.15 7.06
C VAL A 228 14.84 -26.75 8.48
N PRO A 229 15.97 -27.36 8.83
CA PRO A 229 16.12 -27.97 10.18
C PRO A 229 16.00 -26.96 11.31
N ASN A 230 16.58 -25.77 11.13
CA ASN A 230 16.55 -24.64 12.06
C ASN A 230 16.51 -23.35 11.26
N ALA A 231 15.43 -22.58 11.39
CA ALA A 231 15.24 -21.37 10.59
C ALA A 231 16.24 -20.26 10.99
N ASP A 232 16.54 -20.10 12.27
CA ASP A 232 17.41 -19.02 12.74
C ASP A 232 18.86 -19.23 12.27
N GLU A 233 19.39 -20.44 12.37
CA GLU A 233 20.72 -20.79 11.83
C GLU A 233 20.77 -20.63 10.30
N PHE A 234 19.69 -21.01 9.62
CA PHE A 234 19.60 -20.88 8.18
C PHE A 234 19.57 -19.41 7.73
N LEU A 235 18.80 -18.58 8.42
CA LEU A 235 18.72 -17.14 8.15
C LEU A 235 20.06 -16.44 8.40
N GLU A 236 20.77 -16.80 9.47
CA GLU A 236 22.11 -16.29 9.74
C GLU A 236 23.09 -16.69 8.62
N LYS A 237 23.07 -17.95 8.20
CA LYS A 237 23.89 -18.44 7.07
C LYS A 237 23.58 -17.68 5.77
N ALA A 238 22.30 -17.40 5.49
CA ALA A 238 21.88 -16.63 4.30
C ALA A 238 22.34 -15.16 4.41
N HIS A 239 22.19 -14.55 5.59
CA HIS A 239 22.62 -13.19 5.88
C HIS A 239 24.13 -13.01 5.66
N HIS A 240 24.97 -13.94 6.11
CA HIS A 240 26.41 -13.93 5.83
C HIS A 240 26.75 -14.01 4.34
N LYS A 241 25.82 -14.49 3.50
CA LYS A 241 25.95 -14.47 2.02
C LYS A 241 25.29 -13.25 1.37
N GLY A 242 24.84 -12.30 2.17
CA GLY A 242 24.18 -11.08 1.69
C GLY A 242 22.74 -11.28 1.24
N ILE A 243 22.05 -12.29 1.76
CA ILE A 243 20.66 -12.61 1.41
C ILE A 243 19.77 -12.52 2.66
N LEU A 244 18.73 -11.71 2.57
CA LEU A 244 17.69 -11.62 3.59
C LEU A 244 16.49 -12.48 3.18
N LEU A 245 16.08 -13.39 4.07
CA LEU A 245 14.91 -14.24 3.90
C LEU A 245 13.92 -14.00 5.04
N ARG A 246 12.67 -14.38 4.82
CA ARG A 246 11.63 -14.28 5.83
C ARG A 246 11.56 -15.56 6.66
N ARG A 247 11.57 -15.42 7.99
CA ARG A 247 11.23 -16.49 8.95
C ARG A 247 9.73 -16.74 8.92
N VAL A 248 9.32 -17.97 8.65
CA VAL A 248 7.91 -18.39 8.68
C VAL A 248 7.60 -19.11 10.01
N SER A 249 8.48 -20.01 10.42
CA SER A 249 8.41 -20.76 11.69
C SER A 249 9.81 -21.15 12.13
N ASP A 250 9.92 -21.88 13.23
CA ASP A 250 11.21 -22.42 13.69
C ASP A 250 11.90 -23.34 12.68
N LYS A 251 11.11 -23.89 11.74
CA LYS A 251 11.56 -24.89 10.75
C LYS A 251 11.20 -24.52 9.32
N ALA A 252 10.85 -23.28 9.03
CA ALA A 252 10.52 -22.88 7.68
C ALA A 252 10.95 -21.44 7.39
N VAL A 253 11.47 -21.24 6.20
CA VAL A 253 11.83 -19.93 5.65
C VAL A 253 11.10 -19.68 4.33
N CYS A 254 10.99 -18.41 3.96
CA CYS A 254 10.31 -18.00 2.73
C CYS A 254 11.24 -17.10 1.93
N ALA A 255 11.34 -17.38 0.61
CA ALA A 255 12.07 -16.59 -0.37
C ALA A 255 11.08 -15.98 -1.37
N SER A 256 11.18 -14.68 -1.60
CA SER A 256 10.37 -13.95 -2.59
C SER A 256 11.26 -13.39 -3.67
N PHE A 257 10.79 -13.42 -4.90
CA PHE A 257 11.49 -12.97 -6.09
C PHE A 257 10.80 -11.72 -6.67
N ASP A 258 11.59 -10.85 -7.26
CA ASP A 258 11.10 -9.65 -7.90
C ASP A 258 11.80 -9.37 -9.23
N GLU A 259 11.47 -8.26 -9.86
CA GLU A 259 12.04 -7.86 -11.15
C GLU A 259 13.53 -7.50 -11.07
N THR A 260 14.06 -7.22 -9.88
CA THR A 260 15.49 -6.91 -9.69
C THR A 260 16.34 -8.16 -9.47
N THR A 261 15.72 -9.28 -9.12
CA THR A 261 16.41 -10.55 -8.87
C THR A 261 17.08 -11.06 -10.15
N SER A 262 18.37 -11.37 -10.07
CA SER A 262 19.17 -11.95 -11.16
C SER A 262 19.32 -13.47 -11.06
N ALA A 263 19.76 -14.11 -12.13
CA ALA A 263 20.10 -15.54 -12.09
C ALA A 263 21.27 -15.82 -11.13
N ASP A 264 22.22 -14.89 -11.00
CA ASP A 264 23.33 -15.00 -10.07
C ASP A 264 22.85 -14.92 -8.60
N ASP A 265 21.82 -14.12 -8.30
CA ASP A 265 21.21 -14.10 -6.97
C ASP A 265 20.53 -15.42 -6.65
N LEU A 266 19.89 -16.05 -7.64
CA LEU A 266 19.31 -17.38 -7.48
C LEU A 266 20.40 -18.44 -7.23
N VAL A 267 21.55 -18.38 -7.92
CA VAL A 267 22.71 -19.25 -7.65
C VAL A 267 23.21 -19.07 -6.22
N LYS A 268 23.36 -17.83 -5.75
CA LYS A 268 23.76 -17.53 -4.36
C LYS A 268 22.76 -18.06 -3.35
N LEU A 269 21.46 -17.91 -3.63
CA LEU A 269 20.39 -18.43 -2.78
C LEU A 269 20.43 -19.95 -2.70
N LEU A 270 20.55 -20.65 -3.82
CA LEU A 270 20.70 -22.13 -3.86
C LEU A 270 21.94 -22.60 -3.11
N ALA A 271 23.04 -21.85 -3.16
CA ALA A 271 24.23 -22.14 -2.38
C ALA A 271 24.02 -22.05 -0.84
N CYS A 272 22.98 -21.35 -0.37
CA CYS A 272 22.59 -21.41 1.06
C CYS A 272 22.02 -22.79 1.42
N PHE A 273 21.41 -23.48 0.47
CA PHE A 273 20.91 -24.86 0.59
C PHE A 273 21.97 -25.91 0.25
N ASN A 274 23.22 -25.51 0.04
CA ASN A 274 24.34 -26.37 -0.43
C ASN A 274 24.10 -26.98 -1.82
N ILE A 275 23.26 -26.35 -2.63
CA ILE A 275 22.96 -26.74 -4.01
C ILE A 275 23.90 -25.95 -4.93
N LYS A 276 24.62 -26.66 -5.78
CA LYS A 276 25.43 -26.06 -6.86
C LYS A 276 24.55 -25.90 -8.08
N ALA A 277 24.53 -24.74 -8.67
CA ALA A 277 23.76 -24.43 -9.86
C ALA A 277 24.53 -23.49 -10.79
N ASP A 278 24.23 -23.55 -12.09
CA ASP A 278 24.72 -22.64 -13.11
C ASP A 278 23.55 -21.70 -13.52
N ALA A 279 23.83 -20.41 -13.66
CA ALA A 279 22.83 -19.41 -14.01
C ALA A 279 22.14 -19.70 -15.36
N LYS A 280 22.85 -20.23 -16.33
CA LYS A 280 22.31 -20.57 -17.66
C LYS A 280 21.36 -21.77 -17.61
N ASP A 281 21.69 -22.77 -16.78
CA ASP A 281 20.83 -23.94 -16.60
C ASP A 281 19.53 -23.58 -15.90
N LEU A 282 19.58 -22.66 -14.92
CA LEU A 282 18.42 -22.21 -14.19
C LEU A 282 17.41 -21.50 -15.11
N ASP A 283 17.88 -20.69 -16.05
CA ASP A 283 16.98 -20.03 -17.00
C ASP A 283 16.28 -21.02 -17.96
N ALA A 284 16.90 -22.16 -18.27
CA ALA A 284 16.31 -23.18 -19.13
C ALA A 284 15.34 -24.13 -18.41
N ARG A 285 15.35 -24.18 -17.07
CA ARG A 285 14.61 -25.19 -16.28
C ARG A 285 13.10 -24.98 -16.22
N SER A 286 12.61 -23.78 -16.43
CA SER A 286 11.19 -23.46 -16.26
C SER A 286 10.63 -22.72 -17.46
N SER A 287 9.39 -23.02 -17.84
CA SER A 287 8.65 -22.23 -18.84
C SER A 287 8.17 -20.89 -18.32
N GLY A 288 8.03 -20.74 -17.01
CA GLY A 288 7.40 -19.59 -16.36
C GLY A 288 5.87 -19.52 -16.59
N GLU A 289 5.25 -20.61 -17.02
CA GLU A 289 3.81 -20.65 -17.20
C GLU A 289 3.07 -20.79 -15.87
N MET A 290 2.05 -19.96 -15.68
CA MET A 290 1.16 -20.04 -14.53
C MET A 290 0.29 -21.30 -14.60
N PRO A 291 -0.04 -21.91 -13.44
CA PRO A 291 -1.01 -23.01 -13.40
C PRO A 291 -2.32 -22.62 -14.09
N ALA A 292 -2.86 -23.53 -14.92
CA ALA A 292 -4.05 -23.26 -15.74
C ALA A 292 -5.26 -22.76 -14.93
N SER A 293 -5.41 -23.25 -13.67
CA SER A 293 -6.45 -22.82 -12.73
C SER A 293 -6.38 -21.33 -12.38
N PHE A 294 -5.20 -20.75 -12.37
CA PHE A 294 -4.95 -19.36 -11.98
C PHE A 294 -4.49 -18.46 -13.12
N LYS A 295 -4.20 -19.02 -14.30
CA LYS A 295 -3.74 -18.24 -15.44
C LYS A 295 -4.79 -17.20 -15.86
N ARG A 296 -4.36 -15.95 -15.97
CA ARG A 296 -5.20 -14.88 -16.50
C ARG A 296 -5.41 -15.06 -17.99
N GLU A 297 -6.64 -14.94 -18.42
CA GLU A 297 -7.03 -14.90 -19.82
C GLU A 297 -7.35 -13.46 -20.26
N GLY A 298 -7.24 -13.21 -21.55
CA GLY A 298 -7.59 -11.93 -22.14
C GLY A 298 -6.51 -10.84 -22.09
N ALA A 299 -6.85 -9.72 -22.69
CA ALA A 299 -5.96 -8.55 -22.82
C ALA A 299 -5.90 -7.75 -21.51
N ILE A 300 -4.73 -7.22 -21.19
CA ILE A 300 -4.54 -6.22 -20.13
C ILE A 300 -4.22 -4.87 -20.79
N LEU A 301 -4.63 -3.77 -20.15
CA LEU A 301 -4.32 -2.39 -20.55
C LEU A 301 -4.53 -2.14 -22.05
N PRO A 302 -5.75 -2.37 -22.61
CA PRO A 302 -6.00 -2.24 -24.05
C PRO A 302 -6.02 -0.78 -24.54
N GLN A 303 -5.94 0.19 -23.63
CA GLN A 303 -6.00 1.61 -23.99
C GLN A 303 -4.75 2.02 -24.78
N PRO A 304 -4.88 2.85 -25.83
CA PRO A 304 -3.75 3.24 -26.68
C PRO A 304 -2.56 3.84 -25.92
N VAL A 305 -2.81 4.53 -24.81
CA VAL A 305 -1.75 5.16 -24.00
C VAL A 305 -0.74 4.13 -23.44
N PHE A 306 -1.17 2.91 -23.16
CA PHE A 306 -0.29 1.84 -22.70
C PHE A 306 0.41 1.08 -23.83
N ASN A 307 0.14 1.48 -25.09
CA ASN A 307 0.65 0.82 -26.30
C ASN A 307 1.38 1.80 -27.23
N SER A 308 1.86 2.96 -26.70
CA SER A 308 2.39 4.02 -27.55
C SER A 308 3.77 4.56 -27.13
N TYR A 309 4.20 4.39 -25.88
CA TYR A 309 5.34 5.13 -25.32
C TYR A 309 6.45 4.19 -24.79
N HIS A 310 6.89 3.24 -25.63
CA HIS A 310 7.81 2.15 -25.25
C HIS A 310 9.29 2.49 -25.45
N SER A 311 9.64 3.77 -25.58
CA SER A 311 11.03 4.23 -25.65
C SER A 311 11.23 5.49 -24.83
N GLU A 312 12.48 5.72 -24.39
CA GLU A 312 12.85 6.89 -23.61
C GLU A 312 12.43 8.21 -24.31
N HIS A 313 12.72 8.36 -25.59
CA HIS A 313 12.34 9.55 -26.36
C HIS A 313 10.83 9.79 -26.44
N LEU A 314 10.05 8.74 -26.65
CA LEU A 314 8.60 8.85 -26.71
C LEU A 314 8.02 9.20 -25.36
N MET A 315 8.53 8.58 -24.30
CA MET A 315 8.09 8.86 -22.92
C MET A 315 8.44 10.29 -22.51
N THR A 316 9.67 10.76 -22.76
CA THR A 316 10.11 12.12 -22.45
C THR A 316 9.22 13.16 -23.14
N ARG A 317 8.92 12.97 -24.43
CA ARG A 317 8.01 13.87 -25.19
C ARG A 317 6.58 13.82 -24.66
N TYR A 318 6.13 12.66 -24.23
CA TYR A 318 4.79 12.52 -23.64
C TYR A 318 4.69 13.24 -22.29
N LEU A 319 5.70 13.09 -21.43
CA LEU A 319 5.78 13.79 -20.14
C LEU A 319 5.75 15.31 -20.34
N HIS A 320 6.55 15.83 -21.29
CA HIS A 320 6.53 17.25 -21.63
C HIS A 320 5.16 17.71 -22.17
N LYS A 321 4.52 16.91 -23.01
CA LYS A 321 3.16 17.18 -23.47
C LYS A 321 2.14 17.25 -22.35
N LEU A 322 2.29 16.44 -21.30
CA LEU A 322 1.42 16.51 -20.11
C LEU A 322 1.73 17.75 -19.26
N GLU A 323 3.02 18.07 -19.06
CA GLU A 323 3.47 19.27 -18.34
C GLU A 323 2.88 20.54 -18.94
N THR A 324 2.87 20.68 -20.25
CA THR A 324 2.35 21.88 -20.96
C THR A 324 0.83 22.06 -20.90
N LYS A 325 0.10 21.09 -20.34
CA LYS A 325 -1.36 21.18 -20.22
C LYS A 325 -1.84 21.84 -18.93
N ASP A 326 -0.96 22.05 -18.00
CA ASP A 326 -1.26 22.64 -16.69
C ASP A 326 -0.10 23.53 -16.24
N LEU A 327 -0.21 24.08 -15.04
CA LEU A 327 0.83 24.95 -14.47
C LEU A 327 2.12 24.16 -14.24
N SER A 328 3.23 24.74 -14.70
CA SER A 328 4.58 24.22 -14.53
C SER A 328 5.45 25.22 -13.78
N LEU A 329 6.37 24.74 -12.95
CA LEU A 329 7.33 25.56 -12.23
C LEU A 329 8.30 26.33 -13.13
N ASN A 330 8.39 25.96 -14.41
CA ASN A 330 9.24 26.65 -15.38
C ASN A 330 8.75 28.08 -15.71
N TYR A 331 7.47 28.36 -15.50
CA TYR A 331 6.86 29.64 -15.91
C TYR A 331 5.72 30.11 -15.00
N SER A 332 5.49 29.46 -13.87
CA SER A 332 4.42 29.82 -12.94
C SER A 332 4.85 29.69 -11.49
N MET A 333 4.19 30.47 -10.62
CA MET A 333 4.30 30.32 -9.18
C MET A 333 3.32 29.26 -8.68
N ILE A 334 3.70 28.56 -7.60
CA ILE A 334 2.81 27.60 -6.94
C ILE A 334 1.75 28.35 -6.17
N THR A 335 0.48 28.07 -6.50
CA THR A 335 -0.67 28.64 -5.82
C THR A 335 -1.10 27.78 -4.63
N LEU A 336 -0.95 26.46 -4.73
CA LEU A 336 -1.36 25.49 -3.72
C LEU A 336 -0.64 24.18 -3.99
N GLY A 337 -0.40 23.40 -2.97
CA GLY A 337 -0.04 22.03 -3.25
C GLY A 337 0.75 21.32 -2.19
N SER A 338 0.89 20.09 -2.44
CA SER A 338 1.48 18.97 -1.74
C SER A 338 2.72 19.33 -0.90
N CYS A 339 2.55 20.13 0.16
CA CYS A 339 3.61 20.49 1.10
C CYS A 339 4.89 21.01 0.42
N THR A 340 4.75 21.74 -0.70
CA THR A 340 5.84 22.37 -1.44
C THR A 340 6.97 21.42 -1.93
N MET A 341 6.74 20.12 -1.98
CA MET A 341 7.77 19.16 -2.41
C MET A 341 8.36 19.45 -3.79
N LYS A 342 7.60 20.08 -4.69
CA LYS A 342 8.08 20.54 -6.00
C LYS A 342 9.10 21.67 -5.95
N LEU A 343 9.33 22.26 -4.79
CA LEU A 343 10.37 23.27 -4.57
C LEU A 343 11.68 22.70 -4.02
N ASN A 344 11.78 21.39 -3.86
CA ASN A 344 13.02 20.77 -3.43
C ASN A 344 14.12 20.98 -4.48
N ALA A 345 15.33 21.27 -4.02
CA ALA A 345 16.50 21.31 -4.90
C ALA A 345 16.72 19.93 -5.56
N ALA A 346 17.08 19.93 -6.84
CA ALA A 346 17.36 18.67 -7.56
C ALA A 346 18.44 17.83 -6.85
N ALA A 347 19.46 18.49 -6.26
CA ALA A 347 20.51 17.83 -5.50
C ALA A 347 19.98 17.04 -4.28
N ALA A 348 18.90 17.50 -3.67
CA ALA A 348 18.25 16.78 -2.55
C ALA A 348 17.54 15.50 -2.99
N MET A 349 17.25 15.36 -4.29
CA MET A 349 16.60 14.20 -4.86
C MET A 349 17.58 13.11 -5.32
N TYR A 350 18.85 13.42 -5.55
CA TYR A 350 19.83 12.43 -6.02
C TYR A 350 19.97 11.20 -5.09
N PRO A 351 20.06 11.34 -3.76
CA PRO A 351 20.20 10.18 -2.87
C PRO A 351 19.09 9.17 -3.00
N ILE A 352 17.86 9.58 -3.32
CA ILE A 352 16.74 8.64 -3.47
C ILE A 352 16.81 7.76 -4.73
N THR A 353 17.82 7.97 -5.58
CA THR A 353 18.11 7.12 -6.75
C THR A 353 19.27 6.16 -6.50
N TRP A 354 19.98 6.30 -5.39
CA TRP A 354 21.13 5.45 -5.07
C TRP A 354 20.68 4.12 -4.47
N PRO A 355 21.23 2.98 -4.92
CA PRO A 355 20.84 1.66 -4.41
C PRO A 355 20.97 1.52 -2.89
N GLU A 356 21.96 2.19 -2.29
CA GLU A 356 22.20 2.21 -0.84
C GLU A 356 21.01 2.77 -0.04
N PHE A 357 20.16 3.61 -0.67
CA PHE A 357 18.93 4.11 -0.08
C PHE A 357 17.70 3.41 -0.62
N THR A 358 17.68 3.05 -1.90
CA THR A 358 16.46 2.56 -2.56
C THR A 358 16.24 1.07 -2.41
N SER A 359 17.32 0.28 -2.25
CA SER A 359 17.22 -1.18 -2.25
C SER A 359 17.08 -1.81 -0.85
N ILE A 360 16.99 -0.99 0.21
CA ILE A 360 16.88 -1.51 1.57
C ILE A 360 15.42 -1.82 1.90
N HIS A 361 15.20 -3.07 2.33
CA HIS A 361 13.89 -3.52 2.78
C HIS A 361 13.54 -2.92 4.16
N PRO A 362 12.29 -2.50 4.42
CA PRO A 362 11.89 -1.88 5.69
C PRO A 362 12.03 -2.81 6.91
N TYR A 363 12.08 -4.12 6.72
CA TYR A 363 12.30 -5.11 7.77
C TYR A 363 13.72 -5.69 7.78
N ALA A 364 14.67 -5.03 7.11
CA ALA A 364 16.08 -5.41 7.21
C ALA A 364 16.57 -5.33 8.67
N PRO A 365 17.49 -6.21 9.08
CA PRO A 365 18.05 -6.19 10.44
C PRO A 365 18.62 -4.82 10.82
N ALA A 366 18.53 -4.46 12.09
CA ALA A 366 19.01 -3.17 12.59
C ALA A 366 20.49 -2.91 12.29
N ASP A 367 21.30 -3.97 12.30
CA ASP A 367 22.72 -3.88 11.98
C ASP A 367 23.00 -3.52 10.52
N ASP A 368 22.11 -3.89 9.60
CA ASP A 368 22.20 -3.56 8.17
C ASP A 368 21.68 -2.16 7.85
N THR A 369 20.95 -1.54 8.79
CA THR A 369 20.27 -0.27 8.57
C THR A 369 20.82 0.91 9.38
N LYS A 370 22.01 0.75 9.97
CA LYS A 370 22.64 1.78 10.83
C LYS A 370 22.73 3.16 10.18
N GLY A 371 22.98 3.22 8.88
CA GLY A 371 23.01 4.48 8.11
C GLY A 371 21.65 5.17 8.09
N TYR A 372 20.59 4.44 7.81
CA TYR A 372 19.21 4.95 7.86
C TYR A 372 18.83 5.41 9.27
N MET A 373 19.14 4.60 10.27
CA MET A 373 18.83 4.95 11.67
C MET A 373 19.56 6.24 12.07
N LYS A 374 20.82 6.41 11.64
CA LYS A 374 21.54 7.66 11.90
C LYS A 374 20.88 8.88 11.25
N VAL A 375 20.41 8.77 10.00
CA VAL A 375 19.68 9.87 9.33
C VAL A 375 18.40 10.21 10.11
N ILE A 376 17.66 9.21 10.57
CA ILE A 376 16.43 9.37 11.35
C ILE A 376 16.73 10.03 12.69
N ASP A 377 17.76 9.54 13.42
CA ASP A 377 18.13 10.07 14.74
C ASP A 377 18.64 11.52 14.65
N ASP A 378 19.45 11.85 13.64
CA ASP A 378 19.92 13.20 13.46
C ASP A 378 18.75 14.16 13.14
N MET A 379 17.80 13.72 12.31
CA MET A 379 16.60 14.51 11.99
C MET A 379 15.67 14.65 13.21
N ASP A 380 15.46 13.59 13.99
CA ASP A 380 14.71 13.61 15.24
C ASP A 380 15.29 14.67 16.19
N LYS A 381 16.59 14.65 16.40
CA LYS A 381 17.28 15.60 17.27
C LYS A 381 17.12 17.05 16.78
N MET A 382 17.30 17.28 15.47
CA MET A 382 17.14 18.63 14.89
C MET A 382 15.72 19.14 15.07
N LEU A 383 14.73 18.37 14.70
CA LEU A 383 13.33 18.77 14.74
C LEU A 383 12.79 18.88 16.19
N SER A 384 13.18 17.98 17.08
CA SER A 384 12.83 18.07 18.50
C SER A 384 13.40 19.37 19.12
N THR A 385 14.63 19.74 18.78
CA THR A 385 15.25 20.99 19.23
C THR A 385 14.49 22.22 18.71
N ILE A 386 14.08 22.22 17.43
CA ILE A 386 13.37 23.36 16.81
C ILE A 386 11.95 23.50 17.39
N THR A 387 11.27 22.43 17.65
CA THR A 387 9.84 22.41 18.02
C THR A 387 9.61 22.37 19.53
N GLY A 388 10.62 21.98 20.32
CA GLY A 388 10.51 21.79 21.78
C GLY A 388 9.79 20.50 22.19
N PHE A 389 9.57 19.55 21.28
CA PHE A 389 9.04 18.23 21.60
C PHE A 389 10.16 17.24 21.94
N ASP A 390 9.83 16.19 22.71
CA ASP A 390 10.82 15.19 23.14
C ASP A 390 11.23 14.24 22.00
N LYS A 391 10.31 13.92 21.10
CA LYS A 391 10.53 12.95 20.01
C LYS A 391 9.71 13.28 18.76
N MET A 392 10.24 12.85 17.60
CA MET A 392 9.57 12.93 16.31
C MET A 392 9.28 11.56 15.73
N SER A 393 8.17 11.44 15.01
CA SER A 393 7.85 10.26 14.20
C SER A 393 7.86 10.63 12.72
N PHE A 394 8.58 9.85 11.92
CA PHE A 394 8.67 10.00 10.47
C PHE A 394 7.82 8.98 9.71
N GLN A 395 6.94 8.26 10.41
CA GLN A 395 6.03 7.28 9.82
C GLN A 395 4.90 7.90 8.97
N PRO A 396 4.35 9.10 9.32
CA PRO A 396 3.32 9.72 8.51
C PRO A 396 3.82 10.08 7.11
N LEU A 397 3.03 9.72 6.08
CA LEU A 397 3.37 9.92 4.67
C LEU A 397 2.88 11.27 4.11
N SER A 398 2.11 12.03 4.90
CA SER A 398 1.55 13.33 4.51
C SER A 398 1.13 14.12 5.74
N GLY A 399 0.84 15.42 5.58
CA GLY A 399 0.29 16.26 6.65
C GLY A 399 -0.99 15.69 7.25
N ALA A 400 -1.94 15.28 6.41
CA ALA A 400 -3.17 14.64 6.87
C ALA A 400 -2.93 13.33 7.66
N HIS A 401 -1.93 12.55 7.27
CA HIS A 401 -1.55 11.35 8.00
C HIS A 401 -0.86 11.70 9.33
N GLY A 402 -0.09 12.80 9.36
CA GLY A 402 0.48 13.34 10.60
C GLY A 402 -0.60 13.76 11.59
N GLU A 403 -1.62 14.52 11.15
CA GLU A 403 -2.78 14.88 11.97
C GLU A 403 -3.52 13.65 12.52
N PHE A 404 -3.80 12.68 11.65
CA PHE A 404 -4.42 11.43 12.06
C PHE A 404 -3.59 10.68 13.12
N SER A 405 -2.27 10.56 12.90
CA SER A 405 -1.36 9.86 13.80
C SER A 405 -1.22 10.58 15.16
N GLY A 406 -1.19 11.91 15.16
CA GLY A 406 -1.17 12.71 16.37
C GLY A 406 -2.45 12.52 17.21
N LEU A 407 -3.61 12.57 16.57
CA LEU A 407 -4.88 12.33 17.26
C LEU A 407 -5.03 10.88 17.74
N LEU A 408 -4.51 9.91 16.96
CA LEU A 408 -4.44 8.50 17.38
C LEU A 408 -3.59 8.36 18.65
N THR A 409 -2.44 8.99 18.70
CA THR A 409 -1.56 9.00 19.88
C THR A 409 -2.26 9.58 21.10
N ILE A 410 -2.99 10.71 20.93
CA ILE A 410 -3.79 11.32 22.00
C ILE A 410 -4.89 10.35 22.46
N ARG A 411 -5.59 9.69 21.56
CA ARG A 411 -6.61 8.69 21.91
C ARG A 411 -6.01 7.54 22.73
N LYS A 412 -4.92 6.95 22.26
CA LYS A 412 -4.22 5.86 22.96
C LYS A 412 -3.74 6.29 24.35
N TYR A 413 -3.23 7.50 24.47
CA TYR A 413 -2.84 8.06 25.76
C TYR A 413 -4.03 8.18 26.71
N LEU A 414 -5.14 8.76 26.25
CA LEU A 414 -6.37 8.89 27.06
C LEU A 414 -6.92 7.53 27.48
N ASP A 415 -6.91 6.54 26.59
CA ASP A 415 -7.32 5.18 26.90
C ASP A 415 -6.38 4.55 27.97
N SER A 416 -5.07 4.77 27.88
CA SER A 416 -4.08 4.23 28.82
C SER A 416 -4.19 4.78 30.26
N ILE A 417 -4.78 5.97 30.42
CA ILE A 417 -4.98 6.60 31.73
C ILE A 417 -6.46 6.54 32.19
N GLY A 418 -7.30 5.69 31.58
CA GLY A 418 -8.69 5.46 31.97
C GLY A 418 -9.64 6.61 31.61
N GLN A 419 -9.30 7.40 30.59
CA GLN A 419 -10.09 8.55 30.15
C GLN A 419 -10.73 8.33 28.75
N GLU A 420 -11.17 7.12 28.44
CA GLU A 420 -11.73 6.71 27.15
C GLU A 420 -12.98 7.54 26.77
N LYS A 421 -13.67 8.10 27.76
CA LYS A 421 -14.86 8.94 27.57
C LYS A 421 -14.55 10.33 27.00
N ARG A 422 -13.30 10.80 27.07
CA ARG A 422 -12.88 12.11 26.52
C ARG A 422 -12.75 12.02 25.00
N LYS A 423 -13.88 12.13 24.31
CA LYS A 423 -14.00 12.00 22.84
C LYS A 423 -14.34 13.32 22.13
N ILE A 424 -14.48 14.43 22.85
CA ILE A 424 -14.80 15.72 22.23
C ILE A 424 -13.51 16.35 21.69
N CYS A 425 -13.56 16.82 20.43
CA CYS A 425 -12.51 17.58 19.79
C CYS A 425 -13.06 18.94 19.38
N LEU A 426 -12.57 20.01 20.03
CA LEU A 426 -12.97 21.40 19.72
C LEU A 426 -12.15 21.89 18.52
N ILE A 427 -12.80 22.29 17.44
CA ILE A 427 -12.15 22.65 16.18
C ILE A 427 -12.69 23.99 15.68
N PRO A 428 -11.86 25.01 15.40
CA PRO A 428 -12.31 26.26 14.81
C PRO A 428 -12.99 26.05 13.46
N ARG A 429 -14.02 26.83 13.17
CA ARG A 429 -14.72 26.78 11.86
C ARG A 429 -13.79 27.05 10.68
N SER A 430 -12.77 27.90 10.89
CA SER A 430 -11.74 28.23 9.89
C SER A 430 -10.71 27.12 9.67
N ALA A 431 -10.70 26.05 10.50
CA ALA A 431 -9.75 24.97 10.36
C ALA A 431 -9.90 24.26 9.02
N HIS A 432 -8.77 23.79 8.50
CA HIS A 432 -8.72 22.97 7.29
C HIS A 432 -9.64 21.74 7.42
N GLY A 433 -10.24 21.29 6.32
CA GLY A 433 -11.17 20.15 6.31
C GLY A 433 -10.58 18.84 6.83
N THR A 434 -9.25 18.70 6.79
CA THR A 434 -8.53 17.54 7.33
C THR A 434 -8.68 17.44 8.86
N ASN A 435 -8.70 18.55 9.60
CA ASN A 435 -8.76 18.50 11.05
C ASN A 435 -10.03 17.80 11.57
N PRO A 436 -11.28 18.22 11.18
CA PRO A 436 -12.47 17.50 11.59
C PRO A 436 -12.56 16.08 11.01
N ALA A 437 -12.03 15.83 9.80
CA ALA A 437 -12.02 14.50 9.22
C ALA A 437 -11.11 13.55 10.01
N SER A 438 -9.90 13.97 10.36
CA SER A 438 -8.95 13.20 11.17
C SER A 438 -9.48 12.93 12.58
N ALA A 439 -10.16 13.90 13.21
CA ALA A 439 -10.80 13.71 14.51
C ALA A 439 -11.90 12.63 14.44
N ALA A 440 -12.78 12.71 13.45
CA ALA A 440 -13.85 11.73 13.26
C ALA A 440 -13.32 10.31 12.99
N MET A 441 -12.24 10.18 12.21
CA MET A 441 -11.60 8.89 11.93
C MET A 441 -10.94 8.25 13.16
N ASN A 442 -10.58 9.07 14.16
CA ASN A 442 -10.07 8.62 15.46
C ASN A 442 -11.20 8.40 16.49
N GLY A 443 -12.46 8.30 16.06
CA GLY A 443 -13.60 8.06 16.93
C GLY A 443 -13.97 9.26 17.84
N MET A 444 -13.49 10.47 17.50
CA MET A 444 -13.80 11.67 18.25
C MET A 444 -15.04 12.37 17.69
N THR A 445 -15.77 13.06 18.56
CA THR A 445 -16.89 13.92 18.19
C THR A 445 -16.40 15.33 17.99
N VAL A 446 -16.61 15.88 16.80
CA VAL A 446 -16.20 17.25 16.45
C VAL A 446 -17.24 18.24 16.95
N VAL A 447 -16.79 19.23 17.71
CA VAL A 447 -17.57 20.40 18.14
C VAL A 447 -16.90 21.65 17.56
N GLU A 448 -17.61 22.36 16.70
CA GLU A 448 -17.08 23.55 16.05
C GLU A 448 -17.04 24.75 17.02
N VAL A 449 -15.94 25.49 17.00
CA VAL A 449 -15.74 26.76 17.70
C VAL A 449 -15.84 27.90 16.69
N ASN A 450 -16.57 28.98 17.02
CA ASN A 450 -16.76 30.10 16.14
C ASN A 450 -15.47 30.92 15.96
N ASN A 451 -15.41 31.68 14.87
CA ASN A 451 -14.39 32.67 14.62
C ASN A 451 -14.95 34.06 14.67
N LEU A 452 -14.18 35.04 15.14
CA LEU A 452 -14.46 36.43 15.06
C LEU A 452 -14.39 36.98 13.63
N ALA A 453 -14.90 38.14 13.35
CA ALA A 453 -14.90 38.76 12.03
C ALA A 453 -13.48 38.97 11.44
N ASN A 454 -12.50 39.13 12.31
CA ASN A 454 -11.08 39.27 11.94
C ASN A 454 -10.37 37.91 11.69
N GLY A 455 -11.09 36.78 11.78
CA GLY A 455 -10.57 35.42 11.58
C GLY A 455 -9.97 34.77 12.83
N ALA A 456 -9.82 35.49 13.94
CA ALA A 456 -9.35 34.92 15.20
C ALA A 456 -10.39 33.97 15.81
N ILE A 457 -9.93 33.06 16.66
CA ILE A 457 -10.83 32.15 17.41
C ILE A 457 -11.65 32.97 18.40
N ASP A 458 -12.96 32.73 18.48
CA ASP A 458 -13.85 33.29 19.48
C ASP A 458 -13.58 32.58 20.82
N LEU A 459 -12.84 33.26 21.70
CA LEU A 459 -12.45 32.73 23.02
C LEU A 459 -13.65 32.56 23.97
N ASP A 460 -14.68 33.38 23.83
CA ASP A 460 -15.89 33.28 24.67
C ASP A 460 -16.68 32.02 24.26
N ASP A 461 -16.81 31.75 22.97
CA ASP A 461 -17.44 30.54 22.48
C ASP A 461 -16.62 29.30 22.84
N LEU A 462 -15.29 29.38 22.74
CA LEU A 462 -14.37 28.29 23.15
C LEU A 462 -14.56 27.98 24.66
N SER A 463 -14.57 29.00 25.53
CA SER A 463 -14.72 28.83 26.97
C SER A 463 -16.06 28.17 27.29
N LYS A 464 -17.15 28.65 26.70
CA LYS A 464 -18.50 28.07 26.88
C LYS A 464 -18.54 26.59 26.49
N LYS A 465 -17.87 26.22 25.38
CA LYS A 465 -17.84 24.81 24.91
C LYS A 465 -16.96 23.94 25.78
N ILE A 466 -15.86 24.47 26.31
CA ILE A 466 -15.05 23.75 27.30
C ILE A 466 -15.90 23.41 28.51
N ASP A 467 -16.67 24.40 29.05
CA ASP A 467 -17.52 24.17 30.23
C ASP A 467 -18.69 23.22 29.94
N GLN A 468 -19.23 23.25 28.72
CA GLN A 468 -20.34 22.39 28.31
C GLN A 468 -19.91 20.92 28.17
N TYR A 469 -18.68 20.67 27.78
CA TYR A 469 -18.19 19.33 27.40
C TYR A 469 -17.07 18.81 28.32
N LYS A 470 -16.92 19.42 29.51
CA LYS A 470 -15.99 18.92 30.55
C LYS A 470 -16.24 17.50 30.94
#